data_c7a1384ed65ba37aeb5cbb3690996a88
#
_entry.id   c7a1384ed65ba37aeb5cbb3690996a88
#
_cell.length_a   1.000
_cell.length_b   1.000
_cell.length_c   1.000
_cell.angle_alpha   90.00
_cell.angle_beta   90.00
_cell.angle_gamma   90.00
#
_symmetry.space_group_name_H-M   'P 1'
#
loop_
_entity.id
_entity.type
_entity.pdbx_description
1 polymer ?
#
loop_
_entity_poly.entity_id
_entity_poly.type
_entity_poly.pdbx_seq_one_letter_code
_entity_poly.pdbx_strand_id
1 'polypeptide(L)'
;MNVGGAASDSSDYDIAIVGYGPSGAVAAGLLGMQGLRVFVCDKAHDIYSLPRAFALDHEIMRVFQQLGVAEQVLSHTEPFTPSEFYGVEGQLIKRFTTVAEPYPMGYVPSLVFTQPPVERILRTHVQTLPSVDVALGCELIALDQNADRATLHLKNADGSARHVRARYVIGCDGASSKVRSAAGIALQDLGFDEPWLVVDVLVNESGLAKLPQTSVQFCEPTRPCTFLIGPKNHRRWEIALNEDEDPKHVATPEGTWALLSRWITPDDATLWRQATYRFHALVADEWQAGCVFLAGDAAHQQPPFLGQGMCQGIRDVVNLSWKLGAVLRGEATEDLLASYGLERKMHVTELTTRIKAIGQIVGQRDLAKAEARDAHLLAECGGVVKSVPRQNVQPALTTGLLSLQPHPAVGTLFPQP
;
A
#
# COMPACT_ATOMS: atom_id res chain seq x y z
N MET A 1 43.15 23.11 -27.74
CA MET A 1 42.71 22.78 -26.39
C MET A 1 41.48 21.89 -26.52
N ASN A 2 41.67 20.57 -26.40
CA ASN A 2 40.60 19.58 -26.45
C ASN A 2 39.88 19.61 -25.10
N VAL A 3 38.68 20.12 -25.09
CA VAL A 3 37.76 19.92 -23.94
C VAL A 3 37.22 18.51 -24.07
N GLY A 4 37.78 17.60 -23.29
CA GLY A 4 37.26 16.24 -23.17
C GLY A 4 35.83 16.28 -22.62
N GLY A 5 34.86 16.05 -23.49
CA GLY A 5 33.50 15.73 -23.07
C GLY A 5 33.53 14.44 -22.25
N ALA A 6 33.14 14.52 -20.98
CA ALA A 6 32.85 13.34 -20.19
C ALA A 6 31.80 12.54 -20.97
N ALA A 7 32.15 11.34 -21.38
CA ALA A 7 31.19 10.39 -21.97
C ALA A 7 30.09 10.16 -20.96
N SER A 8 28.87 10.59 -21.26
CA SER A 8 27.67 10.26 -20.48
C SER A 8 27.52 8.76 -20.59
N ASP A 9 27.69 8.06 -19.49
CA ASP A 9 27.45 6.62 -19.38
C ASP A 9 25.93 6.38 -19.53
N SER A 10 25.48 6.26 -20.77
CA SER A 10 24.07 5.99 -21.10
C SER A 10 23.88 4.49 -21.27
N SER A 11 23.68 3.78 -20.14
CA SER A 11 23.30 2.37 -20.19
C SER A 11 21.84 2.22 -20.62
N ASP A 12 21.59 1.29 -21.53
CA ASP A 12 20.25 0.96 -21.98
C ASP A 12 19.71 -0.24 -21.18
N TYR A 13 18.52 -0.06 -20.60
CA TYR A 13 17.78 -1.08 -19.86
C TYR A 13 16.48 -1.45 -20.59
N ASP A 14 15.96 -2.62 -20.28
CA ASP A 14 14.62 -3.00 -20.72
C ASP A 14 13.59 -2.21 -19.93
N ILE A 15 13.80 -2.08 -18.62
CA ILE A 15 12.90 -1.38 -17.71
C ILE A 15 13.69 -0.54 -16.70
N ALA A 16 13.19 0.67 -16.42
CA ALA A 16 13.64 1.48 -15.30
C ALA A 16 12.50 1.62 -14.27
N ILE A 17 12.81 1.42 -12.99
CA ILE A 17 11.90 1.58 -11.86
C ILE A 17 12.35 2.77 -11.04
N VAL A 18 11.45 3.74 -10.83
CA VAL A 18 11.69 4.89 -9.97
C VAL A 18 10.94 4.69 -8.67
N GLY A 19 11.68 4.61 -7.56
CA GLY A 19 11.17 4.26 -6.23
C GLY A 19 11.44 2.79 -5.88
N TYR A 20 12.11 2.56 -4.74
CA TYR A 20 12.51 1.23 -4.27
C TYR A 20 11.85 0.86 -2.94
N GLY A 21 10.61 1.34 -2.73
CA GLY A 21 9.71 0.84 -1.68
C GLY A 21 9.16 -0.55 -2.03
N PRO A 22 8.18 -1.08 -1.25
CA PRO A 22 7.68 -2.44 -1.42
C PRO A 22 7.24 -2.78 -2.85
N SER A 23 6.49 -1.89 -3.52
CA SER A 23 6.05 -2.11 -4.91
C SER A 23 7.23 -2.17 -5.88
N GLY A 24 8.17 -1.21 -5.77
CA GLY A 24 9.35 -1.19 -6.64
C GLY A 24 10.28 -2.39 -6.41
N ALA A 25 10.45 -2.83 -5.16
CA ALA A 25 11.26 -4.00 -4.83
C ALA A 25 10.63 -5.30 -5.38
N VAL A 26 9.31 -5.45 -5.27
CA VAL A 26 8.59 -6.60 -5.87
C VAL A 26 8.67 -6.56 -7.41
N ALA A 27 8.47 -5.38 -8.03
CA ALA A 27 8.63 -5.22 -9.48
C ALA A 27 10.03 -5.63 -9.95
N ALA A 28 11.07 -5.13 -9.27
CA ALA A 28 12.46 -5.46 -9.56
C ALA A 28 12.73 -6.96 -9.43
N GLY A 29 12.21 -7.60 -8.38
CA GLY A 29 12.30 -9.05 -8.18
C GLY A 29 11.64 -9.83 -9.31
N LEU A 30 10.37 -9.54 -9.62
CA LEU A 30 9.60 -10.25 -10.65
C LEU A 30 10.19 -10.10 -12.06
N LEU A 31 10.67 -8.90 -12.40
CA LEU A 31 11.26 -8.62 -13.71
C LEU A 31 12.69 -9.17 -13.82
N GLY A 32 13.47 -9.04 -12.75
CA GLY A 32 14.83 -9.59 -12.70
C GLY A 32 14.85 -11.12 -12.79
N MET A 33 13.89 -11.83 -12.15
CA MET A 33 13.71 -13.28 -12.28
C MET A 33 13.37 -13.72 -13.71
N GLN A 34 12.82 -12.83 -14.54
CA GLN A 34 12.60 -13.08 -15.96
C GLN A 34 13.85 -12.83 -16.84
N GLY A 35 14.97 -12.43 -16.23
CA GLY A 35 16.23 -12.13 -16.92
C GLY A 35 16.25 -10.79 -17.66
N LEU A 36 15.27 -9.92 -17.41
CA LEU A 36 15.22 -8.58 -17.99
C LEU A 36 16.26 -7.67 -17.34
N ARG A 37 16.86 -6.76 -18.12
CA ARG A 37 17.78 -5.75 -17.61
C ARG A 37 16.99 -4.63 -16.96
N VAL A 38 17.04 -4.57 -15.64
CA VAL A 38 16.25 -3.64 -14.83
C VAL A 38 17.19 -2.64 -14.13
N PHE A 39 16.89 -1.38 -14.27
CA PHE A 39 17.47 -0.32 -13.46
C PHE A 39 16.49 0.12 -12.39
N VAL A 40 16.92 0.24 -11.15
CA VAL A 40 16.12 0.74 -10.04
C VAL A 40 16.80 1.95 -9.41
N CYS A 41 16.08 3.04 -9.20
CA CYS A 41 16.60 4.16 -8.42
C CYS A 41 15.65 4.57 -7.28
N ASP A 42 16.24 5.04 -6.20
CA ASP A 42 15.52 5.66 -5.09
C ASP A 42 16.34 6.85 -4.56
N LYS A 43 15.65 7.96 -4.24
CA LYS A 43 16.25 9.13 -3.60
C LYS A 43 16.75 8.86 -2.17
N ALA A 44 16.15 7.87 -1.48
CA ALA A 44 16.58 7.43 -0.17
C ALA A 44 17.86 6.58 -0.27
N HIS A 45 18.69 6.67 0.77
CA HIS A 45 19.91 5.87 0.88
C HIS A 45 19.68 4.49 1.49
N ASP A 46 18.57 4.30 2.20
CA ASP A 46 18.22 3.04 2.86
C ASP A 46 16.70 2.92 3.02
N ILE A 47 16.26 1.82 3.59
CA ILE A 47 14.88 1.54 3.98
C ILE A 47 14.46 2.53 5.06
N TYR A 48 13.24 3.04 4.95
CA TYR A 48 12.64 3.84 6.02
C TYR A 48 12.46 2.97 7.27
N SER A 49 13.12 3.35 8.36
CA SER A 49 13.29 2.51 9.55
C SER A 49 12.03 2.36 10.43
N LEU A 50 11.03 3.21 10.22
CA LEU A 50 9.80 3.20 11.02
C LEU A 50 8.65 2.48 10.30
N PRO A 51 7.70 1.87 11.04
CA PRO A 51 6.58 1.14 10.44
C PRO A 51 5.67 2.09 9.65
N ARG A 52 5.23 1.66 8.45
CA ARG A 52 4.24 2.37 7.60
C ARG A 52 3.06 1.46 7.30
N ALA A 53 3.20 0.53 6.36
CA ALA A 53 2.19 -0.50 6.13
C ALA A 53 2.09 -1.45 7.33
N PHE A 54 0.90 -2.00 7.57
CA PHE A 54 0.59 -2.74 8.78
C PHE A 54 -0.03 -4.12 8.50
N ALA A 55 -0.68 -4.28 7.36
CA ALA A 55 -1.38 -5.52 7.03
C ALA A 55 -0.93 -6.08 5.68
N LEU A 56 -0.89 -7.41 5.62
CA LEU A 56 -0.72 -8.24 4.43
C LEU A 56 -1.93 -9.14 4.25
N ASP A 57 -2.21 -9.53 3.02
CA ASP A 57 -3.18 -10.59 2.74
C ASP A 57 -2.52 -11.81 2.07
N HIS A 58 -3.29 -12.89 1.98
CA HIS A 58 -2.82 -14.16 1.47
C HIS A 58 -2.44 -14.13 -0.02
N GLU A 59 -3.01 -13.22 -0.81
CA GLU A 59 -2.60 -13.03 -2.21
C GLU A 59 -1.17 -12.49 -2.29
N ILE A 60 -0.83 -11.52 -1.45
CA ILE A 60 0.52 -10.96 -1.38
C ILE A 60 1.52 -12.00 -0.87
N MET A 61 1.10 -12.88 0.06
CA MET A 61 1.94 -14.00 0.49
C MET A 61 2.25 -14.98 -0.66
N ARG A 62 1.33 -15.19 -1.61
CA ARG A 62 1.62 -15.97 -2.84
C ARG A 62 2.63 -15.27 -3.75
N VAL A 63 2.59 -13.94 -3.82
CA VAL A 63 3.63 -13.18 -4.54
C VAL A 63 4.99 -13.38 -3.89
N PHE A 64 5.05 -13.32 -2.56
CA PHE A 64 6.29 -13.58 -1.83
C PHE A 64 6.76 -15.04 -1.95
N GLN A 65 5.83 -15.99 -2.08
CA GLN A 65 6.14 -17.38 -2.43
C GLN A 65 6.78 -17.48 -3.82
N GLN A 66 6.23 -16.80 -4.81
CA GLN A 66 6.79 -16.75 -6.17
C GLN A 66 8.22 -16.17 -6.18
N LEU A 67 8.47 -15.15 -5.35
CA LEU A 67 9.82 -14.58 -5.15
C LEU A 67 10.74 -15.46 -4.31
N GLY A 68 10.26 -16.57 -3.72
CA GLY A 68 11.05 -17.45 -2.85
C GLY A 68 11.36 -16.87 -1.47
N VAL A 69 10.61 -15.87 -1.00
CA VAL A 69 10.87 -15.16 0.28
C VAL A 69 9.76 -15.33 1.32
N ALA A 70 8.70 -16.09 1.03
CA ALA A 70 7.53 -16.20 1.90
C ALA A 70 7.86 -16.66 3.32
N GLU A 71 8.70 -17.70 3.48
CA GLU A 71 9.09 -18.22 4.80
C GLU A 71 9.80 -17.15 5.65
N GLN A 72 10.68 -16.38 5.02
CA GLN A 72 11.39 -15.29 5.70
C GLN A 72 10.42 -14.19 6.13
N VAL A 73 9.46 -13.84 5.28
CA VAL A 73 8.43 -12.83 5.59
C VAL A 73 7.53 -13.29 6.72
N LEU A 74 7.08 -14.56 6.72
CA LEU A 74 6.21 -15.13 7.75
C LEU A 74 6.82 -14.97 9.16
N SER A 75 8.14 -15.05 9.33
CA SER A 75 8.80 -14.85 10.62
C SER A 75 8.62 -13.45 11.23
N HIS A 76 8.16 -12.49 10.43
CA HIS A 76 7.88 -11.09 10.82
C HIS A 76 6.40 -10.75 10.83
N THR A 77 5.52 -11.75 10.77
CA THR A 77 4.07 -11.58 10.72
C THR A 77 3.37 -12.31 11.86
N GLU A 78 2.15 -11.88 12.16
CA GLU A 78 1.21 -12.59 13.01
C GLU A 78 -0.21 -12.54 12.38
N PRO A 79 -1.11 -13.49 12.71
CA PRO A 79 -2.49 -13.44 12.24
C PRO A 79 -3.18 -12.14 12.67
N PHE A 80 -3.94 -11.55 11.76
CA PHE A 80 -4.75 -10.37 12.07
C PHE A 80 -5.90 -10.76 13.01
N THR A 81 -6.06 -10.03 14.12
CA THR A 81 -7.20 -10.21 15.02
C THR A 81 -8.51 -9.73 14.39
N PRO A 82 -9.68 -10.19 14.82
CA PRO A 82 -10.95 -9.59 14.41
C PRO A 82 -10.94 -8.07 14.59
N SER A 83 -11.65 -7.36 13.73
CA SER A 83 -11.83 -5.91 13.83
C SER A 83 -13.28 -5.62 14.22
N GLU A 84 -13.48 -5.00 15.36
CA GLU A 84 -14.78 -4.71 15.96
C GLU A 84 -15.07 -3.23 15.91
N PHE A 85 -16.27 -2.86 15.48
CA PHE A 85 -16.72 -1.48 15.36
C PHE A 85 -17.71 -1.21 16.48
N TYR A 86 -17.40 -0.25 17.34
CA TYR A 86 -18.25 0.15 18.45
C TYR A 86 -18.89 1.50 18.16
N GLY A 87 -20.20 1.55 18.32
CA GLY A 87 -21.04 2.72 18.07
C GLY A 87 -21.05 3.72 19.22
N VAL A 88 -21.98 4.66 19.14
CA VAL A 88 -22.06 5.83 20.05
C VAL A 88 -22.25 5.45 21.51
N GLU A 89 -23.04 4.39 21.78
CA GLU A 89 -23.32 3.87 23.12
C GLU A 89 -22.32 2.79 23.57
N GLY A 90 -21.23 2.57 22.80
CA GLY A 90 -20.27 1.51 23.06
C GLY A 90 -20.76 0.11 22.67
N GLN A 91 -21.86 0.01 21.95
CA GLN A 91 -22.40 -1.25 21.42
C GLN A 91 -21.63 -1.69 20.17
N LEU A 92 -21.49 -3.01 20.00
CA LEU A 92 -20.92 -3.57 18.77
C LEU A 92 -21.92 -3.37 17.62
N ILE A 93 -21.48 -2.70 16.53
CA ILE A 93 -22.30 -2.38 15.35
C ILE A 93 -21.87 -3.13 14.08
N LYS A 94 -20.62 -3.58 14.02
CA LYS A 94 -20.05 -4.32 12.88
C LYS A 94 -18.83 -5.13 13.32
N ARG A 95 -18.57 -6.27 12.66
CA ARG A 95 -17.40 -7.10 12.93
C ARG A 95 -16.82 -7.68 11.66
N PHE A 96 -15.54 -7.45 11.43
CA PHE A 96 -14.78 -8.16 10.41
C PHE A 96 -13.97 -9.30 11.03
N THR A 97 -13.98 -10.42 10.33
CA THR A 97 -13.13 -11.58 10.59
C THR A 97 -12.33 -11.92 9.33
N THR A 98 -11.72 -13.08 9.29
CA THR A 98 -11.09 -13.64 8.09
C THR A 98 -11.81 -14.90 7.63
N VAL A 99 -11.55 -15.33 6.39
CA VAL A 99 -12.01 -16.62 5.88
C VAL A 99 -11.43 -17.73 6.76
N ALA A 100 -12.26 -18.72 7.09
CA ALA A 100 -11.85 -19.89 7.87
C ALA A 100 -11.03 -20.90 7.04
N GLU A 101 -10.35 -21.80 7.73
CA GLU A 101 -9.69 -22.94 7.09
C GLU A 101 -10.70 -23.90 6.42
N PRO A 102 -10.30 -24.58 5.33
CA PRO A 102 -9.00 -24.49 4.64
C PRO A 102 -8.82 -23.15 3.92
N TYR A 103 -7.63 -22.55 4.05
CA TYR A 103 -7.36 -21.23 3.45
C TYR A 103 -7.25 -21.32 1.92
N PRO A 104 -8.07 -20.57 1.18
CA PRO A 104 -8.19 -20.73 -0.28
C PRO A 104 -6.90 -20.37 -1.04
N MET A 105 -6.00 -19.61 -0.42
CA MET A 105 -4.74 -19.18 -1.03
C MET A 105 -3.51 -19.84 -0.38
N GLY A 106 -3.70 -20.85 0.47
CA GLY A 106 -2.63 -21.58 1.14
C GLY A 106 -1.95 -20.85 2.32
N TYR A 107 -2.33 -19.60 2.58
CA TYR A 107 -1.79 -18.75 3.66
C TYR A 107 -2.91 -18.20 4.53
N VAL A 108 -2.58 -17.83 5.77
CA VAL A 108 -3.50 -17.07 6.64
C VAL A 108 -4.03 -15.85 5.90
N PRO A 109 -5.38 -15.68 5.81
CA PRO A 109 -5.98 -14.71 4.90
C PRO A 109 -5.65 -13.25 5.18
N SER A 110 -5.33 -12.90 6.43
CA SER A 110 -4.87 -11.57 6.83
C SER A 110 -3.81 -11.68 7.91
N LEU A 111 -2.72 -10.97 7.71
CA LEU A 111 -1.57 -10.93 8.60
C LEU A 111 -1.29 -9.47 8.97
N VAL A 112 -0.82 -9.24 10.18
CA VAL A 112 -0.14 -8.01 10.59
C VAL A 112 1.36 -8.21 10.50
N PHE A 113 2.10 -7.15 10.21
CA PHE A 113 3.54 -7.22 10.04
C PHE A 113 4.25 -5.91 10.35
N THR A 114 5.57 -5.99 10.49
CA THR A 114 6.45 -4.82 10.59
C THR A 114 7.14 -4.61 9.24
N GLN A 115 6.91 -3.46 8.59
CA GLN A 115 7.36 -3.22 7.20
C GLN A 115 8.88 -3.25 7.01
N PRO A 116 9.74 -2.58 7.81
CA PRO A 116 11.17 -2.49 7.51
C PRO A 116 11.87 -3.84 7.34
N PRO A 117 11.70 -4.86 8.21
CA PRO A 117 12.31 -6.18 7.98
C PRO A 117 11.79 -6.86 6.71
N VAL A 118 10.51 -6.75 6.38
CA VAL A 118 9.94 -7.33 5.14
C VAL A 118 10.53 -6.66 3.90
N GLU A 119 10.65 -5.33 3.90
CA GLU A 119 11.27 -4.59 2.81
C GLU A 119 12.76 -4.97 2.66
N ARG A 120 13.47 -5.20 3.75
CA ARG A 120 14.87 -5.68 3.72
C ARG A 120 14.97 -7.07 3.06
N ILE A 121 14.07 -7.99 3.38
CA ILE A 121 14.01 -9.31 2.74
C ILE A 121 13.82 -9.17 1.22
N LEU A 122 12.89 -8.33 0.78
CA LEU A 122 12.64 -8.09 -0.63
C LEU A 122 13.87 -7.49 -1.34
N ARG A 123 14.50 -6.46 -0.75
CA ARG A 123 15.71 -5.84 -1.33
C ARG A 123 16.90 -6.79 -1.35
N THR A 124 17.07 -7.64 -0.32
CA THR A 124 18.11 -8.68 -0.29
C THR A 124 17.90 -9.69 -1.40
N HIS A 125 16.66 -10.12 -1.65
CA HIS A 125 16.35 -10.98 -2.79
C HIS A 125 16.73 -10.32 -4.12
N VAL A 126 16.37 -9.05 -4.34
CA VAL A 126 16.72 -8.32 -5.57
C VAL A 126 18.24 -8.25 -5.78
N GLN A 127 19.04 -8.09 -4.73
CA GLN A 127 20.50 -8.07 -4.81
C GLN A 127 21.10 -9.39 -5.31
N THR A 128 20.39 -10.49 -5.27
CA THR A 128 20.84 -11.78 -5.83
C THR A 128 20.63 -11.89 -7.33
N LEU A 129 19.93 -10.95 -7.95
CA LEU A 129 19.56 -10.98 -9.37
C LEU A 129 20.58 -10.17 -10.21
N PRO A 130 21.43 -10.83 -11.03
CA PRO A 130 22.51 -10.16 -11.73
C PRO A 130 22.05 -9.21 -12.85
N SER A 131 20.79 -9.29 -13.25
CA SER A 131 20.17 -8.44 -14.27
C SER A 131 19.56 -7.15 -13.70
N VAL A 132 19.66 -6.91 -12.38
CA VAL A 132 19.07 -5.75 -11.72
C VAL A 132 20.15 -4.85 -11.15
N ASP A 133 20.23 -3.62 -11.66
CA ASP A 133 21.10 -2.58 -11.16
C ASP A 133 20.33 -1.64 -10.23
N VAL A 134 20.79 -1.46 -8.99
CA VAL A 134 20.15 -0.61 -7.97
C VAL A 134 21.03 0.61 -7.67
N ALA A 135 20.46 1.81 -7.76
CA ALA A 135 21.07 3.08 -7.42
C ALA A 135 20.29 3.77 -6.29
N LEU A 136 20.84 3.73 -5.06
CA LEU A 136 20.30 4.45 -3.90
C LEU A 136 20.90 5.85 -3.79
N GLY A 137 20.19 6.79 -3.14
CA GLY A 137 20.58 8.20 -3.13
C GLY A 137 20.55 8.83 -4.52
N CYS A 138 19.76 8.25 -5.44
CA CYS A 138 19.66 8.64 -6.83
C CYS A 138 18.24 9.13 -7.13
N GLU A 139 18.09 10.42 -7.38
CA GLU A 139 16.81 11.10 -7.51
C GLU A 139 16.47 11.38 -8.97
N LEU A 140 15.24 11.07 -9.40
CA LEU A 140 14.70 11.50 -10.69
C LEU A 140 14.49 13.02 -10.68
N ILE A 141 15.09 13.73 -11.65
CA ILE A 141 14.93 15.18 -11.82
C ILE A 141 13.97 15.49 -12.97
N ALA A 142 14.13 14.80 -14.10
CA ALA A 142 13.29 14.93 -15.27
C ALA A 142 13.16 13.59 -16.00
N LEU A 143 12.13 13.48 -16.82
CA LEU A 143 11.85 12.32 -17.66
C LEU A 143 11.43 12.80 -19.05
N ASP A 144 12.16 12.37 -20.07
CA ASP A 144 11.79 12.55 -21.46
C ASP A 144 11.42 11.20 -22.06
N GLN A 145 10.49 11.17 -23.02
CA GLN A 145 10.15 9.97 -23.76
C GLN A 145 9.88 10.25 -25.24
N ASN A 146 10.11 9.24 -26.05
CA ASN A 146 9.66 9.16 -27.44
C ASN A 146 8.86 7.87 -27.67
N ALA A 147 8.58 7.51 -28.91
CA ALA A 147 7.79 6.32 -29.22
C ALA A 147 8.42 5.01 -28.73
N ASP A 148 9.75 4.92 -28.63
CA ASP A 148 10.46 3.66 -28.41
C ASP A 148 11.02 3.52 -27.00
N ARG A 149 11.32 4.63 -26.30
CA ARG A 149 12.00 4.62 -25.01
C ARG A 149 11.83 5.91 -24.20
N ALA A 150 12.15 5.81 -22.93
CA ALA A 150 12.32 6.97 -22.04
C ALA A 150 13.78 7.20 -21.66
N THR A 151 14.09 8.47 -21.34
CA THR A 151 15.37 8.90 -20.76
C THR A 151 15.10 9.52 -19.40
N LEU A 152 15.67 8.91 -18.36
CA LEU A 152 15.62 9.42 -16.99
C LEU A 152 16.85 10.32 -16.77
N HIS A 153 16.61 11.56 -16.36
CA HIS A 153 17.62 12.48 -15.89
C HIS A 153 17.69 12.39 -14.37
N LEU A 154 18.79 11.86 -13.87
CA LEU A 154 18.97 11.53 -12.47
C LEU A 154 20.06 12.41 -11.84
N LYS A 155 19.94 12.62 -10.54
CA LYS A 155 20.96 13.25 -9.71
C LYS A 155 21.40 12.26 -8.63
N ASN A 156 22.70 11.92 -8.63
CA ASN A 156 23.30 11.07 -7.61
C ASN A 156 23.49 11.81 -6.27
N ALA A 157 23.77 11.08 -5.21
CA ALA A 157 24.01 11.61 -3.86
C ALA A 157 25.16 12.64 -3.80
N ASP A 158 26.19 12.46 -4.64
CA ASP A 158 27.33 13.38 -4.76
C ASP A 158 27.02 14.64 -5.61
N GLY A 159 25.77 14.76 -6.09
CA GLY A 159 25.32 15.86 -6.93
C GLY A 159 25.61 15.70 -8.42
N SER A 160 26.32 14.65 -8.84
CA SER A 160 26.60 14.38 -10.26
C SER A 160 25.32 14.00 -11.02
N ALA A 161 25.26 14.40 -12.29
CA ALA A 161 24.17 14.01 -13.18
C ALA A 161 24.43 12.60 -13.75
N ARG A 162 23.37 11.83 -13.88
CA ARG A 162 23.35 10.52 -14.54
C ARG A 162 22.17 10.46 -15.51
N HIS A 163 22.36 9.83 -16.66
CA HIS A 163 21.29 9.58 -17.62
C HIS A 163 21.13 8.07 -17.81
N VAL A 164 19.87 7.61 -17.72
CA VAL A 164 19.51 6.21 -17.95
C VAL A 164 18.44 6.15 -19.00
N ARG A 165 18.60 5.26 -19.98
CA ARG A 165 17.58 4.99 -21.01
C ARG A 165 16.96 3.64 -20.78
N ALA A 166 15.63 3.56 -20.90
CA ALA A 166 14.91 2.31 -20.80
C ALA A 166 13.76 2.25 -21.81
N ARG A 167 13.41 1.04 -22.24
CA ARG A 167 12.25 0.86 -23.11
C ARG A 167 10.95 1.21 -22.39
N TYR A 168 10.85 0.84 -21.10
CA TYR A 168 9.70 1.18 -20.24
C TYR A 168 10.15 1.74 -18.91
N VAL A 169 9.29 2.57 -18.29
CA VAL A 169 9.50 3.13 -16.95
C VAL A 169 8.32 2.76 -16.07
N ILE A 170 8.59 2.34 -14.83
CA ILE A 170 7.56 2.13 -13.80
C ILE A 170 7.79 3.13 -12.68
N GLY A 171 6.84 4.06 -12.49
CA GLY A 171 6.81 4.98 -11.36
C GLY A 171 6.23 4.29 -10.13
N CYS A 172 7.11 3.96 -9.16
CA CYS A 172 6.80 3.44 -7.83
C CYS A 172 7.22 4.44 -6.73
N ASP A 173 7.31 5.72 -7.07
CA ASP A 173 7.94 6.79 -6.30
C ASP A 173 7.00 7.50 -5.30
N GLY A 174 5.86 6.85 -5.00
CA GLY A 174 4.99 7.22 -3.89
C GLY A 174 4.01 8.35 -4.21
N ALA A 175 3.32 8.82 -3.19
CA ALA A 175 2.22 9.79 -3.30
C ALA A 175 2.58 11.09 -4.04
N SER A 176 3.81 11.59 -3.82
CA SER A 176 4.34 12.80 -4.48
C SER A 176 5.13 12.47 -5.75
N SER A 177 4.68 11.48 -6.53
CA SER A 177 5.37 10.94 -7.70
C SER A 177 5.83 12.00 -8.69
N LYS A 178 7.15 12.04 -8.92
CA LYS A 178 7.78 12.83 -9.98
C LYS A 178 7.53 12.19 -11.35
N VAL A 179 7.47 10.85 -11.42
CA VAL A 179 7.17 10.13 -12.67
C VAL A 179 5.76 10.50 -13.14
N ARG A 180 4.75 10.46 -12.26
CA ARG A 180 3.38 10.87 -12.59
C ARG A 180 3.33 12.31 -13.10
N SER A 181 3.99 13.24 -12.39
CA SER A 181 4.03 14.65 -12.78
C SER A 181 4.73 14.86 -14.12
N ALA A 182 5.86 14.19 -14.37
CA ALA A 182 6.59 14.26 -15.63
C ALA A 182 5.81 13.66 -16.80
N ALA A 183 5.01 12.63 -16.55
CA ALA A 183 4.11 12.02 -17.54
C ALA A 183 2.83 12.85 -17.80
N GLY A 184 2.61 13.95 -17.06
CA GLY A 184 1.43 14.80 -17.21
C GLY A 184 0.12 14.17 -16.73
N ILE A 185 0.19 13.13 -15.88
CA ILE A 185 -0.97 12.38 -15.40
C ILE A 185 -1.54 13.06 -14.15
N ALA A 186 -2.83 13.38 -14.16
CA ALA A 186 -3.55 13.95 -13.03
C ALA A 186 -4.12 12.87 -12.11
N LEU A 187 -4.53 13.26 -10.89
CA LEU A 187 -5.24 12.42 -9.95
C LEU A 187 -6.71 12.83 -9.87
N GLN A 188 -7.60 11.88 -9.99
CA GLN A 188 -9.01 12.03 -9.70
C GLN A 188 -9.24 11.92 -8.19
N ASP A 189 -9.93 12.89 -7.61
CA ASP A 189 -10.35 12.86 -6.21
C ASP A 189 -11.70 12.14 -6.08
N LEU A 190 -11.72 11.08 -5.28
CA LEU A 190 -12.94 10.32 -4.97
C LEU A 190 -13.69 10.88 -3.75
N GLY A 191 -13.29 12.03 -3.24
CA GLY A 191 -14.00 12.78 -2.19
C GLY A 191 -13.78 12.20 -0.79
N PHE A 192 -12.53 12.01 -0.39
CA PHE A 192 -12.13 11.73 0.99
C PHE A 192 -10.83 12.47 1.30
N ASP A 193 -10.86 13.37 2.30
CA ASP A 193 -9.70 14.16 2.71
C ASP A 193 -9.80 14.52 4.20
N GLU A 194 -9.18 13.72 5.07
CA GLU A 194 -9.26 13.89 6.51
C GLU A 194 -7.88 13.86 7.19
N PRO A 195 -7.62 14.77 8.17
CA PRO A 195 -6.39 14.76 8.94
C PRO A 195 -6.46 13.74 10.08
N TRP A 196 -5.47 12.87 10.18
CA TRP A 196 -5.36 11.81 11.20
C TRP A 196 -3.96 11.78 11.79
N LEU A 197 -3.85 11.52 13.10
CA LEU A 197 -2.59 11.15 13.76
C LEU A 197 -2.45 9.63 13.72
N VAL A 198 -1.32 9.15 13.20
CA VAL A 198 -0.94 7.73 13.26
C VAL A 198 0.17 7.56 14.28
N VAL A 199 -0.09 6.73 15.30
CA VAL A 199 0.85 6.46 16.40
C VAL A 199 1.16 4.97 16.46
N ASP A 200 2.42 4.63 16.42
CA ASP A 200 2.93 3.29 16.68
C ASP A 200 3.68 3.28 18.01
N VAL A 201 3.38 2.34 18.88
CA VAL A 201 4.01 2.18 20.19
C VAL A 201 4.46 0.75 20.45
N LEU A 202 5.47 0.58 21.29
CA LEU A 202 5.89 -0.69 21.86
C LEU A 202 5.42 -0.73 23.32
N VAL A 203 4.42 -1.56 23.59
CA VAL A 203 3.70 -1.64 24.87
C VAL A 203 4.35 -2.70 25.76
N ASN A 204 4.54 -2.40 27.04
CA ASN A 204 5.02 -3.39 28.02
C ASN A 204 3.88 -4.28 28.54
N GLU A 205 4.19 -5.29 29.38
CA GLU A 205 3.20 -6.26 29.86
C GLU A 205 2.04 -5.60 30.64
N SER A 206 2.34 -4.61 31.49
CA SER A 206 1.30 -3.88 32.25
C SER A 206 0.36 -3.10 31.35
N GLY A 207 0.89 -2.48 30.30
CA GLY A 207 0.11 -1.77 29.31
C GLY A 207 -0.73 -2.71 28.44
N LEU A 208 -0.18 -3.85 28.03
CA LEU A 208 -0.92 -4.87 27.26
C LEU A 208 -2.16 -5.38 28.00
N ALA A 209 -2.07 -5.52 29.33
CA ALA A 209 -3.20 -5.97 30.15
C ALA A 209 -4.37 -4.98 30.19
N LYS A 210 -4.14 -3.70 29.88
CA LYS A 210 -5.16 -2.65 29.84
C LYS A 210 -5.87 -2.54 28.49
N LEU A 211 -5.31 -3.11 27.43
CA LEU A 211 -5.74 -2.89 26.05
C LEU A 211 -6.70 -3.97 25.56
N PRO A 212 -7.58 -3.64 24.58
CA PRO A 212 -8.41 -4.64 23.90
C PRO A 212 -7.58 -5.78 23.32
N GLN A 213 -8.17 -6.99 23.28
CA GLN A 213 -7.56 -8.19 22.70
C GLN A 213 -7.94 -8.37 21.21
N THR A 214 -8.73 -7.46 20.65
CA THR A 214 -9.11 -7.37 19.24
C THR A 214 -8.78 -5.99 18.71
N SER A 215 -8.64 -5.85 17.39
CA SER A 215 -8.57 -4.53 16.76
C SER A 215 -9.91 -3.83 16.86
N VAL A 216 -9.93 -2.54 17.17
CA VAL A 216 -11.16 -1.79 17.47
C VAL A 216 -11.27 -0.53 16.61
N GLN A 217 -12.46 -0.31 16.06
CA GLN A 217 -12.88 0.94 15.45
C GLN A 217 -13.81 1.65 16.45
N PHE A 218 -13.32 2.72 17.07
CA PHE A 218 -14.13 3.59 17.94
C PHE A 218 -14.87 4.60 17.05
N CYS A 219 -16.13 4.29 16.73
CA CYS A 219 -16.97 5.12 15.85
C CYS A 219 -17.65 6.24 16.65
N GLU A 220 -16.90 6.90 17.50
CA GLU A 220 -17.35 7.97 18.40
C GLU A 220 -17.33 9.32 17.67
N PRO A 221 -18.45 10.09 17.60
CA PRO A 221 -18.47 11.39 16.89
C PRO A 221 -17.45 12.41 17.39
N THR A 222 -17.17 12.40 18.70
CA THR A 222 -16.23 13.34 19.32
C THR A 222 -14.77 13.03 18.98
N ARG A 223 -14.41 11.75 18.81
CA ARG A 223 -13.05 11.31 18.54
C ARG A 223 -13.02 9.95 17.82
N PRO A 224 -13.29 9.90 16.51
CA PRO A 224 -13.11 8.67 15.75
C PRO A 224 -11.67 8.16 15.87
N CYS A 225 -11.53 6.87 16.13
CA CYS A 225 -10.23 6.28 16.35
C CYS A 225 -10.20 4.82 15.92
N THR A 226 -9.10 4.37 15.33
CA THR A 226 -8.79 2.97 15.07
C THR A 226 -7.69 2.51 16.01
N PHE A 227 -7.88 1.40 16.70
CA PHE A 227 -6.85 0.69 17.45
C PHE A 227 -6.52 -0.63 16.75
N LEU A 228 -5.24 -0.90 16.51
CA LEU A 228 -4.76 -2.08 15.79
C LEU A 228 -3.71 -2.82 16.62
N ILE A 229 -3.83 -4.16 16.64
CA ILE A 229 -2.88 -5.08 17.24
C ILE A 229 -1.88 -5.51 16.18
N GLY A 230 -0.62 -5.07 16.33
CA GLY A 230 0.50 -5.48 15.51
C GLY A 230 1.27 -6.68 16.08
N PRO A 231 2.35 -7.12 15.43
CA PRO A 231 3.16 -8.24 15.91
C PRO A 231 3.73 -7.97 17.31
N LYS A 232 3.75 -9.02 18.15
CA LYS A 232 4.30 -8.98 19.53
C LYS A 232 3.62 -7.89 20.35
N ASN A 233 4.40 -6.93 20.82
CA ASN A 233 3.95 -5.82 21.65
C ASN A 233 3.73 -4.51 20.88
N HIS A 234 3.78 -4.54 19.54
CA HIS A 234 3.46 -3.39 18.69
C HIS A 234 1.96 -3.13 18.71
N ARG A 235 1.56 -1.89 18.99
CA ARG A 235 0.17 -1.40 18.91
C ARG A 235 0.15 -0.10 18.11
N ARG A 236 -0.95 0.10 17.37
CA ARG A 236 -1.14 1.30 16.56
C ARG A 236 -2.48 1.94 16.88
N TRP A 237 -2.46 3.26 16.98
CA TRP A 237 -3.65 4.09 16.94
C TRP A 237 -3.64 4.96 15.70
N GLU A 238 -4.81 5.11 15.10
CA GLU A 238 -5.08 6.11 14.08
C GLU A 238 -6.23 6.97 14.63
N ILE A 239 -5.94 8.22 14.94
CA ILE A 239 -6.83 9.12 15.68
C ILE A 239 -7.19 10.30 14.78
N ALA A 240 -8.48 10.49 14.51
CA ALA A 240 -8.95 11.61 13.71
C ALA A 240 -8.75 12.93 14.46
N LEU A 241 -8.16 13.93 13.79
CA LEU A 241 -7.98 15.26 14.37
C LEU A 241 -9.28 16.05 14.36
N ASN A 242 -9.49 16.87 15.39
CA ASN A 242 -10.55 17.87 15.43
C ASN A 242 -10.11 19.14 14.67
N GLU A 243 -11.05 19.97 14.27
CA GLU A 243 -10.78 21.18 13.46
C GLU A 243 -9.93 22.22 14.18
N ASP A 244 -10.00 22.25 15.53
CA ASP A 244 -9.26 23.16 16.40
C ASP A 244 -7.85 22.66 16.77
N GLU A 245 -7.47 21.45 16.34
CA GLU A 245 -6.18 20.85 16.69
C GLU A 245 -5.10 21.19 15.64
N ASP A 246 -3.94 21.66 16.14
CA ASP A 246 -2.75 21.82 15.28
C ASP A 246 -2.09 20.46 15.00
N PRO A 247 -2.05 20.01 13.75
CA PRO A 247 -1.40 18.74 13.38
C PRO A 247 0.07 18.63 13.82
N LYS A 248 0.80 19.75 13.90
CA LYS A 248 2.18 19.76 14.36
C LYS A 248 2.28 19.54 15.87
N HIS A 249 1.36 20.12 16.61
CA HIS A 249 1.33 19.95 18.06
C HIS A 249 0.94 18.53 18.47
N VAL A 250 -0.11 17.97 17.88
CA VAL A 250 -0.54 16.60 18.22
C VAL A 250 0.49 15.52 17.86
N ALA A 251 1.38 15.80 16.89
CA ALA A 251 2.49 14.92 16.52
C ALA A 251 3.73 15.07 17.43
N THR A 252 3.71 15.99 18.41
CA THR A 252 4.75 15.99 19.46
C THR A 252 4.55 14.84 20.44
N PRO A 253 5.57 14.39 21.19
CA PRO A 253 5.38 13.39 22.23
C PRO A 253 4.28 13.78 23.24
N GLU A 254 4.26 15.04 23.69
CA GLU A 254 3.29 15.57 24.66
C GLU A 254 1.87 15.52 24.11
N GLY A 255 1.65 16.03 22.88
CA GLY A 255 0.34 16.02 22.21
C GLY A 255 -0.16 14.60 21.95
N THR A 256 0.74 13.72 21.53
CA THR A 256 0.44 12.30 21.29
C THR A 256 0.04 11.59 22.58
N TRP A 257 0.79 11.76 23.68
CA TRP A 257 0.45 11.15 24.97
C TRP A 257 -0.85 11.68 25.56
N ALA A 258 -1.16 12.97 25.35
CA ALA A 258 -2.45 13.52 25.74
C ALA A 258 -3.62 12.77 25.09
N LEU A 259 -3.51 12.46 23.79
CA LEU A 259 -4.52 11.69 23.06
C LEU A 259 -4.58 10.20 23.46
N LEU A 260 -3.44 9.59 23.81
CA LEU A 260 -3.37 8.18 24.21
C LEU A 260 -3.79 7.95 25.68
N SER A 261 -3.88 9.00 26.50
CA SER A 261 -4.08 8.94 27.96
C SER A 261 -5.33 8.15 28.41
N ARG A 262 -6.35 8.02 27.55
CA ARG A 262 -7.55 7.20 27.83
C ARG A 262 -7.26 5.69 27.84
N TRP A 263 -6.16 5.23 27.26
CA TRP A 263 -5.80 3.81 27.15
C TRP A 263 -4.53 3.47 27.90
N ILE A 264 -3.46 4.24 27.66
CA ILE A 264 -2.11 3.99 28.18
C ILE A 264 -1.38 5.30 28.51
N THR A 265 -0.32 5.18 29.29
CA THR A 265 0.55 6.28 29.72
C THR A 265 2.01 6.01 29.28
N PRO A 266 2.94 6.98 29.44
CA PRO A 266 4.37 6.76 29.20
C PRO A 266 4.99 5.62 30.01
N ASP A 267 4.40 5.25 31.17
CA ASP A 267 4.85 4.11 31.97
C ASP A 267 4.48 2.75 31.34
N ASP A 268 3.50 2.73 30.44
CA ASP A 268 2.96 1.52 29.80
C ASP A 268 3.61 1.22 28.44
N ALA A 269 4.21 2.24 27.79
CA ALA A 269 4.70 2.06 26.42
C ALA A 269 5.75 3.11 26.02
N THR A 270 6.51 2.78 24.98
CA THR A 270 7.43 3.70 24.31
C THR A 270 6.86 4.10 22.95
N LEU A 271 6.85 5.39 22.64
CA LEU A 271 6.53 5.87 21.29
C LEU A 271 7.59 5.38 20.30
N TRP A 272 7.14 4.68 19.25
CA TRP A 272 8.00 4.23 18.18
C TRP A 272 7.93 5.17 16.98
N ARG A 273 6.71 5.62 16.63
CA ARG A 273 6.46 6.59 15.58
C ARG A 273 5.19 7.37 15.87
N GLN A 274 5.21 8.66 15.63
CA GLN A 274 4.02 9.49 15.56
C GLN A 274 4.12 10.44 14.36
N ALA A 275 3.05 10.53 13.58
CA ALA A 275 2.99 11.45 12.45
C ALA A 275 1.54 11.74 12.07
N THR A 276 1.26 13.00 11.72
CA THR A 276 -0.01 13.37 11.12
C THR A 276 0.01 13.16 9.61
N TYR A 277 -1.09 12.64 9.09
CA TYR A 277 -1.34 12.43 7.68
C TYR A 277 -2.69 12.98 7.29
N ARG A 278 -2.81 13.41 6.05
CA ARG A 278 -4.11 13.56 5.41
C ARG A 278 -4.39 12.26 4.64
N PHE A 279 -5.48 11.60 5.01
CA PHE A 279 -5.95 10.41 4.30
C PHE A 279 -6.75 10.84 3.10
N HIS A 280 -6.31 10.45 1.92
CA HIS A 280 -6.94 10.77 0.65
C HIS A 280 -7.54 9.53 -0.01
N ALA A 281 -8.50 9.74 -0.91
CA ALA A 281 -8.97 8.75 -1.86
C ALA A 281 -8.73 9.30 -3.28
N LEU A 282 -7.55 9.04 -3.83
CA LEU A 282 -7.09 9.56 -5.11
C LEU A 282 -6.72 8.41 -6.05
N VAL A 283 -7.07 8.52 -7.33
CA VAL A 283 -6.70 7.54 -8.38
C VAL A 283 -6.22 8.28 -9.61
N ALA A 284 -5.13 7.85 -10.22
CA ALA A 284 -4.61 8.44 -11.44
C ALA A 284 -5.61 8.32 -12.62
N ASP A 285 -5.77 9.38 -13.37
CA ASP A 285 -6.67 9.39 -14.54
C ASP A 285 -6.21 8.40 -15.60
N GLU A 286 -4.91 8.31 -15.78
CA GLU A 286 -4.27 7.32 -16.66
C GLU A 286 -3.20 6.54 -15.88
N TRP A 287 -3.03 5.27 -16.21
CA TRP A 287 -2.04 4.39 -15.57
C TRP A 287 -0.83 4.13 -16.46
N GLN A 288 -0.92 4.59 -17.71
CA GLN A 288 0.10 4.55 -18.74
C GLN A 288 0.10 5.84 -19.55
N ALA A 289 1.27 6.36 -19.85
CA ALA A 289 1.47 7.44 -20.83
C ALA A 289 2.70 7.10 -21.68
N GLY A 290 2.48 6.69 -22.92
CA GLY A 290 3.54 6.18 -23.79
C GLY A 290 4.22 4.95 -23.16
N CYS A 291 5.54 5.02 -22.94
CA CYS A 291 6.31 3.95 -22.31
C CYS A 291 6.42 4.06 -20.77
N VAL A 292 5.67 4.98 -20.14
CA VAL A 292 5.68 5.23 -18.69
C VAL A 292 4.43 4.65 -18.05
N PHE A 293 4.61 3.84 -16.99
CA PHE A 293 3.57 3.22 -16.17
C PHE A 293 3.64 3.72 -14.73
N LEU A 294 2.51 3.76 -14.05
CA LEU A 294 2.43 4.09 -12.62
C LEU A 294 1.95 2.89 -11.82
N ALA A 295 2.49 2.70 -10.60
CA ALA A 295 2.09 1.65 -9.68
C ALA A 295 2.18 2.12 -8.21
N GLY A 296 1.38 1.53 -7.34
CA GLY A 296 1.30 1.88 -5.92
C GLY A 296 0.84 3.32 -5.70
N ASP A 297 1.37 3.97 -4.65
CA ASP A 297 0.95 5.33 -4.27
C ASP A 297 1.20 6.38 -5.38
N ALA A 298 2.02 6.08 -6.38
CA ALA A 298 2.18 6.91 -7.57
C ALA A 298 0.91 6.92 -8.44
N ALA A 299 0.19 5.80 -8.48
CA ALA A 299 -1.05 5.64 -9.23
C ALA A 299 -2.30 5.88 -8.37
N HIS A 300 -2.26 5.57 -7.08
CA HIS A 300 -3.43 5.69 -6.20
C HIS A 300 -3.06 5.89 -4.73
N GLN A 301 -3.86 6.66 -4.02
CA GLN A 301 -3.78 6.87 -2.59
C GLN A 301 -5.14 6.53 -1.98
N GLN A 302 -5.15 5.69 -0.96
CA GLN A 302 -6.39 5.24 -0.33
C GLN A 302 -6.33 5.37 1.19
N PRO A 303 -7.50 5.62 1.86
CA PRO A 303 -7.56 5.62 3.31
C PRO A 303 -7.14 4.27 3.91
N PRO A 304 -6.54 4.22 5.11
CA PRO A 304 -5.91 3.02 5.65
C PRO A 304 -6.87 2.00 6.27
N PHE A 305 -8.18 2.25 6.35
CA PHE A 305 -9.17 1.50 7.15
C PHE A 305 -9.24 -0.02 6.93
N LEU A 306 -8.67 -0.54 5.85
CA LEU A 306 -8.48 -1.98 5.62
C LEU A 306 -7.00 -2.38 5.47
N GLY A 307 -6.05 -1.45 5.62
CA GLY A 307 -4.62 -1.72 5.48
C GLY A 307 -4.19 -2.23 4.09
N GLN A 308 -4.87 -1.82 3.01
CA GLN A 308 -4.68 -2.39 1.67
C GLN A 308 -3.72 -1.62 0.75
N GLY A 309 -3.19 -0.45 1.17
CA GLY A 309 -2.37 0.40 0.28
C GLY A 309 -1.17 -0.32 -0.33
N MET A 310 -0.33 -0.92 0.50
CA MET A 310 0.84 -1.68 0.03
C MET A 310 0.42 -2.92 -0.79
N CYS A 311 -0.61 -3.64 -0.37
CA CYS A 311 -1.12 -4.80 -1.09
C CYS A 311 -1.58 -4.44 -2.50
N GLN A 312 -2.28 -3.31 -2.66
CA GLN A 312 -2.70 -2.82 -3.99
C GLN A 312 -1.50 -2.48 -4.87
N GLY A 313 -0.49 -1.78 -4.35
CA GLY A 313 0.71 -1.47 -5.11
C GLY A 313 1.50 -2.72 -5.53
N ILE A 314 1.49 -3.76 -4.72
CA ILE A 314 2.08 -5.06 -5.12
C ILE A 314 1.24 -5.73 -6.20
N ARG A 315 -0.11 -5.71 -6.10
CA ARG A 315 -0.99 -6.22 -7.17
C ARG A 315 -0.78 -5.50 -8.50
N ASP A 316 -0.52 -4.20 -8.45
CA ASP A 316 -0.24 -3.43 -9.67
C ASP A 316 0.99 -3.98 -10.39
N VAL A 317 2.09 -4.09 -9.67
CA VAL A 317 3.36 -4.54 -10.28
C VAL A 317 3.34 -6.03 -10.66
N VAL A 318 2.58 -6.86 -9.95
CA VAL A 318 2.33 -8.26 -10.36
C VAL A 318 1.60 -8.30 -11.70
N ASN A 319 0.53 -7.54 -11.84
CA ASN A 319 -0.25 -7.46 -13.07
C ASN A 319 0.59 -6.92 -14.24
N LEU A 320 1.42 -5.91 -14.01
CA LEU A 320 2.24 -5.27 -15.04
C LEU A 320 3.46 -6.11 -15.43
N SER A 321 4.14 -6.74 -14.47
CA SER A 321 5.46 -7.37 -14.70
C SER A 321 5.41 -8.53 -15.69
N TRP A 322 4.38 -9.39 -15.66
CA TRP A 322 4.28 -10.48 -16.63
C TRP A 322 3.92 -9.96 -18.02
N LYS A 323 3.11 -8.90 -18.12
CA LYS A 323 2.73 -8.26 -19.39
C LYS A 323 3.94 -7.62 -20.07
N LEU A 324 4.72 -6.85 -19.32
CA LEU A 324 5.99 -6.29 -19.80
C LEU A 324 6.95 -7.38 -20.26
N GLY A 325 7.08 -8.45 -19.48
CA GLY A 325 7.92 -9.58 -19.84
C GLY A 325 7.49 -10.25 -21.14
N ALA A 326 6.20 -10.51 -21.32
CA ALA A 326 5.67 -11.11 -22.55
C ALA A 326 5.91 -10.23 -23.78
N VAL A 327 5.70 -8.91 -23.67
CA VAL A 327 5.96 -7.96 -24.75
C VAL A 327 7.46 -7.86 -25.07
N LEU A 328 8.32 -7.78 -24.06
CA LEU A 328 9.77 -7.66 -24.23
C LEU A 328 10.40 -8.91 -24.86
N ARG A 329 9.83 -10.10 -24.60
CA ARG A 329 10.25 -11.34 -25.27
C ARG A 329 9.60 -11.57 -26.65
N GLY A 330 8.73 -10.66 -27.11
CA GLY A 330 8.01 -10.80 -28.37
C GLY A 330 6.90 -11.87 -28.36
N GLU A 331 6.44 -12.29 -27.19
CA GLU A 331 5.35 -13.27 -27.00
C GLU A 331 3.97 -12.61 -27.12
N ALA A 332 3.90 -11.27 -26.99
CA ALA A 332 2.70 -10.48 -27.14
C ALA A 332 3.00 -9.12 -27.78
N THR A 333 1.98 -8.49 -28.36
CA THR A 333 2.05 -7.13 -28.87
C THR A 333 1.91 -6.11 -27.74
N GLU A 334 2.26 -4.86 -27.99
CA GLU A 334 2.12 -3.74 -27.00
C GLU A 334 0.67 -3.50 -26.57
N ASP A 335 -0.32 -3.93 -27.38
CA ASP A 335 -1.75 -3.85 -27.00
C ASP A 335 -2.05 -4.57 -25.68
N LEU A 336 -1.27 -5.61 -25.32
CA LEU A 336 -1.38 -6.28 -24.05
C LEU A 336 -1.23 -5.31 -22.87
N LEU A 337 -0.35 -4.31 -22.98
CA LEU A 337 -0.04 -3.35 -21.91
C LEU A 337 -1.22 -2.44 -21.58
N ALA A 338 -2.09 -2.14 -22.56
CA ALA A 338 -3.30 -1.35 -22.34
C ALA A 338 -4.26 -2.03 -21.32
N SER A 339 -4.24 -3.37 -21.25
CA SER A 339 -5.06 -4.12 -20.29
C SER A 339 -4.66 -3.85 -18.82
N TYR A 340 -3.42 -3.40 -18.55
CA TYR A 340 -2.97 -3.06 -17.19
C TYR A 340 -3.85 -1.97 -16.56
N GLY A 341 -3.96 -0.83 -17.24
CA GLY A 341 -4.79 0.29 -16.75
C GLY A 341 -6.26 -0.11 -16.63
N LEU A 342 -6.80 -0.85 -17.61
CA LEU A 342 -8.18 -1.33 -17.59
C LEU A 342 -8.48 -2.21 -16.36
N GLU A 343 -7.61 -3.14 -16.06
CA GLU A 343 -7.78 -4.09 -14.95
C GLU A 343 -7.56 -3.41 -13.60
N ARG A 344 -6.43 -2.72 -13.45
CA ARG A 344 -6.02 -2.21 -12.14
C ARG A 344 -6.77 -0.96 -11.72
N LYS A 345 -6.99 0.01 -12.63
CA LYS A 345 -7.72 1.24 -12.31
C LYS A 345 -9.13 0.95 -11.82
N MET A 346 -9.88 0.10 -12.53
CA MET A 346 -11.24 -0.26 -12.13
C MET A 346 -11.27 -0.96 -10.77
N HIS A 347 -10.44 -1.97 -10.59
CA HIS A 347 -10.34 -2.71 -9.33
C HIS A 347 -9.96 -1.80 -8.15
N VAL A 348 -8.95 -0.95 -8.32
CA VAL A 348 -8.50 0.00 -7.28
C VAL A 348 -9.57 1.03 -6.97
N THR A 349 -10.24 1.59 -7.98
CA THR A 349 -11.31 2.58 -7.78
C THR A 349 -12.47 1.99 -6.99
N GLU A 350 -12.90 0.77 -7.32
CA GLU A 350 -13.98 0.10 -6.60
C GLU A 350 -13.57 -0.22 -5.16
N LEU A 351 -12.37 -0.79 -4.95
CA LEU A 351 -11.90 -1.07 -3.60
C LEU A 351 -11.72 0.20 -2.76
N THR A 352 -11.15 1.25 -3.32
CA THR A 352 -11.01 2.55 -2.64
C THR A 352 -12.37 3.13 -2.25
N THR A 353 -13.39 2.97 -3.10
CA THR A 353 -14.76 3.39 -2.80
C THR A 353 -15.34 2.61 -1.62
N ARG A 354 -15.14 1.29 -1.58
CA ARG A 354 -15.55 0.44 -0.44
C ARG A 354 -14.81 0.79 0.85
N ILE A 355 -13.51 1.06 0.77
CA ILE A 355 -12.68 1.48 1.92
C ILE A 355 -13.13 2.86 2.42
N LYS A 356 -13.43 3.80 1.52
CA LYS A 356 -13.99 5.11 1.87
C LYS A 356 -15.31 4.98 2.63
N ALA A 357 -16.22 4.09 2.19
CA ALA A 357 -17.47 3.83 2.91
C ALA A 357 -17.23 3.32 4.33
N ILE A 358 -16.22 2.47 4.54
CA ILE A 358 -15.82 2.03 5.89
C ILE A 358 -15.28 3.23 6.70
N GLY A 359 -14.46 4.09 6.10
CA GLY A 359 -13.98 5.31 6.73
C GLY A 359 -15.11 6.23 7.15
N GLN A 360 -16.16 6.36 6.35
CA GLN A 360 -17.36 7.14 6.69
C GLN A 360 -18.17 6.55 7.86
N ILE A 361 -18.14 5.22 8.04
CA ILE A 361 -18.70 4.58 9.25
C ILE A 361 -17.90 5.02 10.48
N VAL A 362 -16.58 4.97 10.42
CA VAL A 362 -15.71 5.34 11.56
C VAL A 362 -15.75 6.84 11.83
N GLY A 363 -15.61 7.66 10.79
CA GLY A 363 -15.41 9.12 10.85
C GLY A 363 -16.66 9.97 11.00
N GLN A 364 -17.87 9.40 11.22
CA GLN A 364 -19.09 10.20 11.34
C GLN A 364 -19.06 11.10 12.59
N ARG A 365 -19.03 12.42 12.37
CA ARG A 365 -18.91 13.44 13.43
C ARG A 365 -20.24 13.97 13.96
N ASP A 366 -21.30 13.91 13.18
CA ASP A 366 -22.63 14.35 13.60
C ASP A 366 -23.27 13.26 14.46
N LEU A 367 -23.66 13.60 15.70
CA LEU A 367 -24.22 12.65 16.67
C LEU A 367 -25.49 12.00 16.16
N ALA A 368 -26.45 12.76 15.63
CA ALA A 368 -27.72 12.21 15.15
C ALA A 368 -27.52 11.27 13.95
N LYS A 369 -26.59 11.59 13.05
CA LYS A 369 -26.22 10.72 11.93
C LYS A 369 -25.46 9.47 12.41
N ALA A 370 -24.66 9.57 13.46
CA ALA A 370 -23.95 8.43 14.03
C ALA A 370 -24.93 7.47 14.73
N GLU A 371 -25.91 7.98 15.48
CA GLU A 371 -26.99 7.17 16.05
C GLU A 371 -27.83 6.47 14.97
N ALA A 372 -28.16 7.20 13.89
CA ALA A 372 -28.89 6.64 12.74
C ALA A 372 -28.08 5.56 12.02
N ARG A 373 -26.76 5.77 11.85
CA ARG A 373 -25.81 4.76 11.31
C ARG A 373 -25.84 3.48 12.16
N ASP A 374 -25.73 3.62 13.49
CA ASP A 374 -25.71 2.48 14.41
C ASP A 374 -27.00 1.69 14.34
N ALA A 375 -28.14 2.39 14.40
CA ALA A 375 -29.47 1.78 14.27
C ALA A 375 -29.63 1.06 12.91
N HIS A 376 -29.17 1.66 11.83
CA HIS A 376 -29.24 1.07 10.49
C HIS A 376 -28.39 -0.22 10.40
N LEU A 377 -27.12 -0.19 10.83
CA LEU A 377 -26.24 -1.36 10.79
C LEU A 377 -26.74 -2.51 11.67
N LEU A 378 -27.33 -2.21 12.82
CA LEU A 378 -27.96 -3.22 13.69
C LEU A 378 -29.24 -3.79 13.05
N ALA A 379 -30.07 -2.96 12.42
CA ALA A 379 -31.27 -3.41 11.74
C ALA A 379 -30.99 -4.34 10.57
N GLU A 380 -29.93 -4.07 9.76
CA GLU A 380 -29.51 -4.95 8.66
C GLU A 380 -29.16 -6.38 9.09
N CYS A 381 -28.69 -6.55 10.33
CA CYS A 381 -28.37 -7.88 10.87
C CYS A 381 -29.39 -8.41 11.89
N GLY A 382 -30.59 -7.80 11.98
CA GLY A 382 -31.65 -8.22 12.89
C GLY A 382 -31.30 -8.05 14.37
N GLY A 383 -30.49 -7.06 14.71
CA GLY A 383 -30.04 -6.74 16.07
C GLY A 383 -28.86 -7.59 16.58
N VAL A 384 -28.40 -8.58 15.82
CA VAL A 384 -27.26 -9.44 16.20
C VAL A 384 -26.17 -9.34 15.16
N VAL A 385 -25.05 -8.71 15.51
CA VAL A 385 -23.92 -8.47 14.61
C VAL A 385 -23.31 -9.79 14.16
N LYS A 386 -23.35 -10.03 12.84
CA LYS A 386 -22.73 -11.17 12.18
C LYS A 386 -21.31 -10.82 11.75
N SER A 387 -20.38 -11.76 11.95
CA SER A 387 -19.02 -11.62 11.44
C SER A 387 -19.00 -11.69 9.91
N VAL A 388 -18.30 -10.76 9.28
CA VAL A 388 -18.10 -10.70 7.82
C VAL A 388 -16.63 -10.91 7.52
N PRO A 389 -16.26 -11.86 6.65
CA PRO A 389 -14.88 -11.98 6.20
C PRO A 389 -14.43 -10.70 5.50
N ARG A 390 -13.30 -10.12 5.94
CA ARG A 390 -12.78 -8.89 5.32
C ARG A 390 -12.36 -9.10 3.86
N GLN A 391 -12.08 -10.35 3.45
CA GLN A 391 -11.81 -10.71 2.06
C GLN A 391 -12.99 -10.41 1.13
N ASN A 392 -14.23 -10.40 1.65
CA ASN A 392 -15.43 -10.06 0.87
C ASN A 392 -15.47 -8.58 0.43
N VAL A 393 -14.62 -7.73 1.00
CA VAL A 393 -14.47 -6.34 0.57
C VAL A 393 -13.66 -6.22 -0.73
N GLN A 394 -12.82 -7.22 -1.04
CA GLN A 394 -12.08 -7.25 -2.30
C GLN A 394 -13.05 -7.43 -3.48
N PRO A 395 -13.05 -6.53 -4.48
CA PRO A 395 -13.86 -6.71 -5.68
C PRO A 395 -13.26 -7.80 -6.57
N ALA A 396 -14.11 -8.45 -7.35
CA ALA A 396 -13.65 -9.26 -8.47
C ALA A 396 -13.14 -8.36 -9.60
N LEU A 397 -12.28 -8.88 -10.46
CA LEU A 397 -11.89 -8.21 -11.69
C LEU A 397 -13.06 -8.22 -12.68
N THR A 398 -13.45 -7.05 -13.18
CA THR A 398 -14.64 -6.90 -14.04
C THR A 398 -14.31 -6.43 -15.47
N THR A 399 -13.06 -6.05 -15.71
CA THR A 399 -12.57 -5.54 -16.99
C THR A 399 -11.20 -6.13 -17.31
N GLY A 400 -10.78 -6.06 -18.57
CA GLY A 400 -9.47 -6.53 -19.03
C GLY A 400 -9.52 -7.95 -19.62
N LEU A 401 -8.50 -8.75 -19.36
CA LEU A 401 -8.33 -10.10 -19.92
C LEU A 401 -9.18 -11.12 -19.15
N LEU A 402 -10.47 -11.14 -19.44
CA LEU A 402 -11.44 -12.04 -18.81
C LEU A 402 -12.01 -13.03 -19.83
N SER A 403 -12.46 -14.20 -19.35
CA SER A 403 -13.22 -15.13 -20.15
C SER A 403 -14.50 -14.48 -20.66
N LEU A 404 -14.81 -14.66 -21.95
CA LEU A 404 -16.07 -14.23 -22.55
C LEU A 404 -17.23 -15.15 -22.16
N GLN A 405 -16.95 -16.34 -21.62
CA GLN A 405 -17.98 -17.27 -21.16
C GLN A 405 -18.38 -16.92 -19.73
N PRO A 406 -19.68 -16.67 -19.46
CA PRO A 406 -20.14 -16.39 -18.11
C PRO A 406 -19.88 -17.57 -17.17
N HIS A 407 -19.15 -17.32 -16.08
CA HIS A 407 -18.93 -18.30 -15.02
C HIS A 407 -18.69 -17.56 -13.68
N PRO A 408 -19.20 -18.06 -12.54
CA PRO A 408 -19.01 -17.40 -11.24
C PRO A 408 -17.55 -17.18 -10.84
N ALA A 409 -16.62 -17.97 -11.37
CA ALA A 409 -15.18 -17.81 -11.08
C ALA A 409 -14.48 -16.74 -11.94
N VAL A 410 -15.15 -16.17 -12.97
CA VAL A 410 -14.54 -15.14 -13.82
C VAL A 410 -14.26 -13.90 -12.97
N GLY A 411 -13.02 -13.41 -13.03
CA GLY A 411 -12.54 -12.27 -12.28
C GLY A 411 -12.22 -12.53 -10.81
N THR A 412 -12.48 -13.74 -10.28
CA THR A 412 -12.14 -14.10 -8.91
C THR A 412 -10.69 -14.59 -8.80
N LEU A 413 -10.13 -14.53 -7.59
CA LEU A 413 -8.81 -15.12 -7.32
C LEU A 413 -8.87 -16.63 -7.45
N PHE A 414 -7.89 -17.20 -8.16
CA PHE A 414 -7.78 -18.63 -8.30
C PHE A 414 -7.26 -19.25 -7.00
N PRO A 415 -7.96 -20.24 -6.44
CA PRO A 415 -7.51 -20.92 -5.22
C PRO A 415 -6.15 -21.59 -5.44
N GLN A 416 -5.32 -21.61 -4.43
CA GLN A 416 -4.11 -22.43 -4.43
C GLN A 416 -4.49 -23.85 -4.00
N PRO A 417 -4.25 -24.90 -4.83
CA PRO A 417 -4.57 -26.28 -4.48
C PRO A 417 -3.71 -26.82 -3.34
#